data_67fc4c600cc1e5b4cb4606bf6e92c421
#
_entry.id   67fc4c600cc1e5b4cb4606bf6e92c421
#
_cell.length_a   1.000
_cell.length_b   1.000
_cell.length_c   1.000
_cell.angle_alpha   90.00
_cell.angle_beta   90.00
_cell.angle_gamma   90.00
#
_symmetry.space_group_name_H-M   'P 1'
#
loop_
_entity.id
_entity.type
_entity.pdbx_description
1 polymer ?
#
loop_
_entity_poly.entity_id
_entity_poly.type
_entity_poly.pdbx_seq_one_letter_code
_entity_poly.pdbx_strand_id
1 'polypeptide(L)'
;MATWQRWLWLLAPLLLLAIWGQQRRTSKPTTGLRVVKVVDGDTIVLSDGRTVRYIGIDTPEHGQPYFDAARNFNRKLVLNKPVELEFDVERYDHYGRLLAYVFVRDEKGRRIFVNAEMVRNGFARTYTKPPNVRYADLFVRLQEEARRNRRGLWSVYRPTRQPVLGNRNTRTFHRLNCPLAKRIRPRNRIRFPNAEAALQAGYHPCRECQP
;
A
#
# COMPACT_ATOMS: atom_id res chain seq x y z
N MET A 1 48.74 -32.02 38.77
CA MET A 1 48.38 -31.10 37.65
C MET A 1 47.02 -31.56 37.13
N ALA A 2 46.01 -30.89 37.59
CA ALA A 2 44.63 -31.44 37.49
C ALA A 2 43.65 -30.33 37.19
N THR A 3 42.71 -30.64 36.28
CA THR A 3 41.25 -30.37 36.42
C THR A 3 40.78 -28.91 36.52
N TRP A 4 40.91 -28.15 35.44
CA TRP A 4 40.20 -26.85 35.33
C TRP A 4 39.43 -26.68 33.99
N GLN A 5 39.05 -27.74 33.25
CA GLN A 5 38.45 -27.63 31.94
C GLN A 5 36.96 -28.12 31.84
N ARG A 6 36.24 -28.29 32.95
CA ARG A 6 34.87 -28.91 32.90
C ARG A 6 33.72 -27.94 33.14
N TRP A 7 33.93 -26.63 33.30
CA TRP A 7 32.85 -25.70 33.66
C TRP A 7 32.42 -24.71 32.58
N LEU A 8 33.00 -24.76 31.37
CA LEU A 8 32.71 -23.81 30.29
C LEU A 8 31.52 -24.20 29.39
N TRP A 9 30.92 -25.35 29.57
CA TRP A 9 29.83 -25.83 28.67
C TRP A 9 28.42 -25.61 29.19
N LEU A 10 28.23 -25.06 30.38
CA LEU A 10 26.89 -24.89 30.98
C LEU A 10 26.33 -23.48 30.85
N LEU A 11 27.06 -22.49 30.30
CA LEU A 11 26.57 -21.13 30.14
C LEU A 11 26.13 -20.76 28.69
N ALA A 12 26.34 -21.62 27.71
CA ALA A 12 25.99 -21.36 26.32
C ALA A 12 24.49 -21.40 25.98
N PRO A 13 23.62 -22.20 26.65
CA PRO A 13 22.21 -22.23 26.27
C PRO A 13 21.36 -21.06 26.81
N LEU A 14 21.83 -20.33 27.85
CA LEU A 14 21.06 -19.23 28.44
C LEU A 14 21.13 -17.92 27.66
N LEU A 15 22.17 -17.71 26.85
CA LEU A 15 22.30 -16.52 25.99
C LEU A 15 21.49 -16.61 24.69
N LEU A 16 21.18 -17.81 24.23
CA LEU A 16 20.36 -18.00 23.00
C LEU A 16 18.86 -17.84 23.26
N LEU A 17 18.39 -18.01 24.47
CA LEU A 17 16.98 -17.78 24.82
C LEU A 17 16.64 -16.30 25.01
N ALA A 18 17.62 -15.45 25.30
CA ALA A 18 17.43 -14.00 25.45
C ALA A 18 17.25 -13.27 24.10
N ILE A 19 17.73 -13.85 22.99
CA ILE A 19 17.66 -13.22 21.65
C ILE A 19 16.31 -13.52 20.96
N TRP A 20 15.61 -14.56 21.34
CA TRP A 20 14.31 -14.95 20.74
C TRP A 20 13.10 -14.20 21.34
N GLY A 21 13.27 -13.51 22.46
CA GLY A 21 12.21 -12.77 23.14
C GLY A 21 11.96 -11.34 22.62
N GLN A 22 12.76 -10.82 21.69
CA GLN A 22 12.77 -9.39 21.35
C GLN A 22 12.09 -9.03 20.02
N GLN A 23 11.34 -9.93 19.41
CA GLN A 23 10.74 -9.69 18.10
C GLN A 23 9.25 -9.98 18.04
N ARG A 24 8.46 -9.27 18.81
CA ARG A 24 7.04 -8.95 18.51
C ARG A 24 6.57 -7.80 19.41
N ARG A 25 7.03 -6.59 19.17
CA ARG A 25 6.23 -5.43 19.53
C ARG A 25 5.09 -5.33 18.53
N THR A 26 4.09 -6.18 18.68
CA THR A 26 2.77 -5.91 18.13
C THR A 26 2.27 -4.63 18.81
N SER A 27 2.23 -3.54 18.04
CA SER A 27 1.52 -2.34 18.48
C SER A 27 0.12 -2.79 18.94
N LYS A 28 -0.23 -2.50 20.21
CA LYS A 28 -1.59 -2.74 20.72
C LYS A 28 -2.58 -2.23 19.68
N PRO A 29 -3.61 -3.02 19.31
CA PRO A 29 -4.64 -2.52 18.42
C PRO A 29 -5.21 -1.25 19.06
N THR A 30 -5.36 -0.18 18.30
CA THR A 30 -6.02 1.04 18.69
C THR A 30 -7.52 0.74 18.85
N THR A 31 -7.87 0.05 19.94
CA THR A 31 -9.24 -0.35 20.25
C THR A 31 -10.04 0.91 20.59
N GLY A 32 -11.06 1.19 19.78
CA GLY A 32 -12.00 2.27 20.04
C GLY A 32 -12.16 3.33 18.94
N LEU A 33 -11.21 3.47 18.04
CA LEU A 33 -11.33 4.45 16.95
C LEU A 33 -12.31 3.97 15.88
N ARG A 34 -13.24 4.86 15.50
CA ARG A 34 -14.23 4.61 14.44
C ARG A 34 -14.01 5.56 13.28
N VAL A 35 -14.42 5.15 12.09
CA VAL A 35 -14.48 6.04 10.92
C VAL A 35 -15.75 6.87 11.00
N VAL A 36 -15.61 8.19 11.05
CA VAL A 36 -16.74 9.13 11.08
C VAL A 36 -17.00 9.80 9.73
N LYS A 37 -15.99 9.81 8.85
CA LYS A 37 -16.12 10.39 7.50
C LYS A 37 -15.22 9.64 6.51
N VAL A 38 -15.72 9.45 5.30
CA VAL A 38 -14.94 8.98 4.14
C VAL A 38 -14.78 10.17 3.19
N VAL A 39 -13.56 10.58 2.96
CA VAL A 39 -13.22 11.72 2.09
C VAL A 39 -13.28 11.25 0.63
N ASP A 40 -12.55 10.17 0.32
CA ASP A 40 -12.44 9.56 -0.99
C ASP A 40 -12.18 8.03 -0.87
N GLY A 41 -11.67 7.41 -1.92
CA GLY A 41 -11.46 5.95 -1.94
C GLY A 41 -10.31 5.48 -1.04
N ASP A 42 -9.40 6.36 -0.62
CA ASP A 42 -8.21 5.99 0.17
C ASP A 42 -7.91 6.93 1.33
N THR A 43 -8.86 7.78 1.69
CA THR A 43 -8.72 8.75 2.78
C THR A 43 -9.97 8.76 3.66
N ILE A 44 -9.77 8.61 4.97
CA ILE A 44 -10.84 8.60 5.98
C ILE A 44 -10.52 9.54 7.13
N VAL A 45 -11.56 9.92 7.90
CA VAL A 45 -11.42 10.66 9.16
C VAL A 45 -11.91 9.79 10.31
N LEU A 46 -11.13 9.74 11.37
CA LEU A 46 -11.42 8.97 12.59
C LEU A 46 -12.21 9.80 13.60
N SER A 47 -12.80 9.13 14.59
CA SER A 47 -13.59 9.72 15.66
C SER A 47 -12.81 10.70 16.56
N ASP A 48 -11.49 10.65 16.54
CA ASP A 48 -10.60 11.61 17.22
C ASP A 48 -10.14 12.77 16.33
N GLY A 49 -10.72 12.91 15.12
CA GLY A 49 -10.42 13.97 14.16
C GLY A 49 -9.22 13.74 13.25
N ARG A 50 -8.41 12.69 13.48
CA ARG A 50 -7.27 12.40 12.62
C ARG A 50 -7.68 11.91 11.24
N THR A 51 -6.98 12.40 10.22
CA THR A 51 -7.14 11.93 8.84
C THR A 51 -6.13 10.82 8.56
N VAL A 52 -6.60 9.73 7.95
CA VAL A 52 -5.77 8.58 7.57
C VAL A 52 -5.75 8.44 6.06
N ARG A 53 -4.55 8.43 5.46
CA ARG A 53 -4.29 8.09 4.06
C ARG A 53 -3.80 6.65 3.98
N TYR A 54 -4.43 5.87 3.14
CA TYR A 54 -4.10 4.45 2.97
C TYR A 54 -2.75 4.26 2.30
N ILE A 55 -1.87 3.47 2.91
CA ILE A 55 -0.56 3.13 2.35
C ILE A 55 -0.72 2.20 1.15
N GLY A 56 0.12 2.40 0.14
CA GLY A 56 0.36 1.46 -0.95
C GLY A 56 -0.69 1.45 -2.05
N ILE A 57 -1.72 2.29 -1.96
CA ILE A 57 -2.80 2.40 -2.94
C ILE A 57 -3.09 3.84 -3.33
N ASP A 58 -3.74 4.01 -4.48
CA ASP A 58 -4.13 5.29 -5.03
C ASP A 58 -5.47 5.14 -5.75
N THR A 59 -6.43 5.98 -5.38
CA THR A 59 -7.79 5.99 -5.95
C THR A 59 -8.00 7.18 -6.88
N PRO A 60 -9.02 7.17 -7.74
CA PRO A 60 -9.34 8.31 -8.58
C PRO A 60 -9.60 9.57 -7.75
N GLU A 61 -9.13 10.71 -8.23
CA GLU A 61 -9.42 12.02 -7.68
C GLU A 61 -10.79 12.53 -8.11
N HIS A 62 -11.31 13.55 -7.39
CA HIS A 62 -12.56 14.21 -7.74
C HIS A 62 -12.58 14.63 -9.22
N GLY A 63 -13.70 14.35 -9.90
CA GLY A 63 -13.84 14.60 -11.34
C GLY A 63 -13.27 13.52 -12.25
N GLN A 64 -12.54 12.54 -11.73
CA GLN A 64 -12.05 11.42 -12.52
C GLN A 64 -13.09 10.27 -12.58
N PRO A 65 -13.08 9.47 -13.66
CA PRO A 65 -13.90 8.27 -13.73
C PRO A 65 -13.65 7.35 -12.52
N TYR A 66 -14.71 6.75 -11.99
CA TYR A 66 -14.70 5.87 -10.82
C TYR A 66 -14.43 6.55 -9.46
N PHE A 67 -14.29 7.88 -9.37
CA PHE A 67 -14.13 8.55 -8.08
C PHE A 67 -15.25 8.20 -7.09
N ASP A 68 -16.53 8.44 -7.51
CA ASP A 68 -17.66 8.16 -6.62
C ASP A 68 -17.83 6.67 -6.34
N ALA A 69 -17.54 5.81 -7.30
CA ALA A 69 -17.60 4.36 -7.12
C ALA A 69 -16.55 3.90 -6.06
N ALA A 70 -15.32 4.39 -6.15
CA ALA A 70 -14.26 4.09 -5.20
C ALA A 70 -14.61 4.61 -3.79
N ARG A 71 -15.06 5.88 -3.68
CA ARG A 71 -15.48 6.49 -2.42
C ARG A 71 -16.64 5.72 -1.80
N ASN A 72 -17.65 5.35 -2.58
CA ASN A 72 -18.81 4.62 -2.09
C ASN A 72 -18.46 3.19 -1.67
N PHE A 73 -17.55 2.53 -2.37
CA PHE A 73 -17.06 1.20 -1.98
C PHE A 73 -16.30 1.28 -0.66
N ASN A 74 -15.36 2.24 -0.52
CA ASN A 74 -14.67 2.48 0.74
C ASN A 74 -15.67 2.76 1.87
N ARG A 75 -16.68 3.62 1.62
CA ARG A 75 -17.74 3.95 2.60
C ARG A 75 -18.48 2.71 3.11
N LYS A 76 -18.85 1.79 2.23
CA LYS A 76 -19.49 0.52 2.60
C LYS A 76 -18.61 -0.34 3.48
N LEU A 77 -17.29 -0.32 3.23
CA LEU A 77 -16.34 -1.11 4.01
C LEU A 77 -16.15 -0.55 5.43
N VAL A 78 -16.01 0.77 5.59
CA VAL A 78 -15.43 1.36 6.81
C VAL A 78 -16.34 2.29 7.60
N LEU A 79 -17.35 2.95 6.98
CA LEU A 79 -18.10 4.01 7.67
C LEU A 79 -18.78 3.48 8.94
N ASN A 80 -18.65 4.22 10.04
CA ASN A 80 -19.15 3.93 11.37
C ASN A 80 -18.59 2.64 12.02
N LYS A 81 -17.59 1.99 11.39
CA LYS A 81 -16.98 0.78 11.95
C LYS A 81 -15.74 1.11 12.77
N PRO A 82 -15.46 0.32 13.79
CA PRO A 82 -14.15 0.31 14.45
C PRO A 82 -13.06 -0.07 13.45
N VAL A 83 -11.90 0.58 13.52
CA VAL A 83 -10.76 0.27 12.66
C VAL A 83 -9.54 -0.15 13.46
N GLU A 84 -8.76 -1.06 12.88
CA GLU A 84 -7.42 -1.39 13.30
C GLU A 84 -6.46 -0.74 12.29
N LEU A 85 -5.51 0.05 12.79
CA LEU A 85 -4.48 0.68 11.97
C LEU A 85 -3.15 -0.05 12.15
N GLU A 86 -2.54 -0.43 11.04
CA GLU A 86 -1.20 -0.98 11.02
C GLU A 86 -0.27 0.00 10.30
N PHE A 87 0.79 0.40 10.99
CA PHE A 87 1.75 1.38 10.47
C PHE A 87 2.95 0.68 9.83
N ASP A 88 3.57 1.38 8.88
CA ASP A 88 4.86 1.00 8.33
C ASP A 88 5.95 1.95 8.86
N VAL A 89 7.01 2.19 8.10
CA VAL A 89 8.18 2.98 8.50
C VAL A 89 7.82 4.45 8.73
N GLU A 90 7.27 5.11 7.70
CA GLU A 90 6.75 6.49 7.81
C GLU A 90 5.31 6.47 8.27
N ARG A 91 5.02 7.23 9.33
CA ARG A 91 3.68 7.32 9.94
C ARG A 91 2.86 8.50 9.48
N TYR A 92 3.48 9.51 8.91
CA TYR A 92 2.82 10.74 8.49
C TYR A 92 3.29 11.15 7.10
N ASP A 93 2.41 11.71 6.32
CA ASP A 93 2.79 12.40 5.10
C ASP A 93 3.11 13.88 5.38
N HIS A 94 3.51 14.60 4.32
CA HIS A 94 3.85 16.03 4.42
C HIS A 94 2.64 16.95 4.68
N TYR A 95 1.42 16.43 4.61
CA TYR A 95 0.19 17.14 4.98
C TYR A 95 -0.24 16.84 6.43
N GLY A 96 0.52 16.06 7.18
CA GLY A 96 0.20 15.65 8.54
C GLY A 96 -0.84 14.54 8.65
N ARG A 97 -1.24 13.89 7.55
CA ARG A 97 -2.14 12.75 7.58
C ARG A 97 -1.42 11.50 8.06
N LEU A 98 -2.10 10.68 8.87
CA LEU A 98 -1.60 9.35 9.23
C LEU A 98 -1.50 8.47 7.98
N LEU A 99 -0.38 7.78 7.83
CA LEU A 99 -0.18 6.75 6.83
C LEU A 99 -0.40 5.38 7.47
N ALA A 100 -1.40 4.63 7.02
CA ALA A 100 -1.71 3.32 7.61
C ALA A 100 -2.27 2.32 6.60
N TYR A 101 -2.07 1.05 6.91
CA TYR A 101 -2.88 -0.05 6.42
C TYR A 101 -4.10 -0.17 7.32
N VAL A 102 -5.30 -0.21 6.73
CA VAL A 102 -6.57 -0.13 7.43
C VAL A 102 -7.28 -1.48 7.41
N PHE A 103 -7.71 -1.92 8.57
CA PHE A 103 -8.48 -3.14 8.72
C PHE A 103 -9.77 -2.86 9.47
N VAL A 104 -10.82 -3.56 9.09
CA VAL A 104 -12.11 -3.58 9.77
C VAL A 104 -12.53 -5.03 10.04
N ARG A 105 -13.56 -5.22 10.87
CA ARG A 105 -14.21 -6.53 11.01
C ARG A 105 -15.57 -6.50 10.33
N ASP A 106 -15.89 -7.59 9.62
CA ASP A 106 -17.23 -7.80 9.09
C ASP A 106 -18.19 -8.27 10.20
N GLU A 107 -19.45 -8.48 9.84
CA GLU A 107 -20.50 -8.93 10.76
C GLU A 107 -20.23 -10.31 11.37
N LYS A 108 -19.39 -11.12 10.74
CA LYS A 108 -18.94 -12.43 11.22
C LYS A 108 -17.63 -12.34 12.02
N GLY A 109 -17.15 -11.13 12.33
CA GLY A 109 -15.89 -10.90 13.06
C GLY A 109 -14.62 -11.13 12.23
N ARG A 110 -14.71 -11.44 10.93
CA ARG A 110 -13.53 -11.68 10.07
C ARG A 110 -12.81 -10.35 9.80
N ARG A 111 -11.50 -10.37 9.91
CA ARG A 111 -10.64 -9.22 9.62
C ARG A 111 -10.57 -8.97 8.12
N ILE A 112 -11.00 -7.81 7.69
CA ILE A 112 -11.01 -7.36 6.29
C ILE A 112 -9.89 -6.33 6.11
N PHE A 113 -8.98 -6.56 5.16
CA PHE A 113 -7.93 -5.62 4.80
C PHE A 113 -8.45 -4.64 3.75
N VAL A 114 -8.84 -3.45 4.17
CA VAL A 114 -9.53 -2.45 3.34
C VAL A 114 -8.70 -2.05 2.12
N ASN A 115 -7.40 -1.73 2.30
CA ASN A 115 -6.51 -1.38 1.19
C ASN A 115 -6.49 -2.49 0.11
N ALA A 116 -6.43 -3.74 0.54
CA ALA A 116 -6.42 -4.89 -0.37
C ALA A 116 -7.75 -5.05 -1.11
N GLU A 117 -8.88 -4.85 -0.43
CA GLU A 117 -10.20 -4.92 -1.07
C GLU A 117 -10.41 -3.82 -2.11
N MET A 118 -9.89 -2.59 -1.85
CA MET A 118 -9.92 -1.50 -2.83
C MET A 118 -9.17 -1.89 -4.12
N VAL A 119 -8.00 -2.50 -4.01
CA VAL A 119 -7.20 -2.95 -5.17
C VAL A 119 -7.86 -4.14 -5.87
N ARG A 120 -8.28 -5.18 -5.11
CA ARG A 120 -8.88 -6.41 -5.65
C ARG A 120 -10.14 -6.14 -6.48
N ASN A 121 -10.93 -5.16 -6.04
CA ASN A 121 -12.18 -4.78 -6.73
C ASN A 121 -11.96 -3.71 -7.82
N GLY A 122 -10.71 -3.31 -8.08
CA GLY A 122 -10.36 -2.37 -9.13
C GLY A 122 -10.75 -0.93 -8.84
N PHE A 123 -10.95 -0.55 -7.57
CA PHE A 123 -11.22 0.83 -7.16
C PHE A 123 -9.96 1.61 -6.79
N ALA A 124 -8.83 0.93 -6.69
CA ALA A 124 -7.53 1.54 -6.47
C ALA A 124 -6.46 0.92 -7.38
N ARG A 125 -5.43 1.71 -7.67
CA ARG A 125 -4.18 1.27 -8.29
C ARG A 125 -3.14 1.07 -7.19
N THR A 126 -2.11 0.27 -7.44
CA THR A 126 -0.94 0.21 -6.57
C THR A 126 -0.22 1.56 -6.59
N TYR A 127 0.23 2.01 -5.42
CA TYR A 127 1.04 3.21 -5.25
C TYR A 127 2.13 2.97 -4.20
N THR A 128 3.16 2.23 -4.61
CA THR A 128 4.28 1.91 -3.73
C THR A 128 5.21 3.11 -3.58
N LYS A 129 5.31 3.65 -2.37
CA LYS A 129 6.22 4.74 -2.02
C LYS A 129 7.14 4.28 -0.89
N PRO A 130 8.42 3.97 -1.17
CA PRO A 130 9.39 3.68 -0.11
C PRO A 130 9.49 4.85 0.89
N PRO A 131 9.70 4.55 2.20
CA PRO A 131 10.02 3.25 2.76
C PRO A 131 8.81 2.35 3.10
N ASN A 132 7.57 2.80 2.88
CA ASN A 132 6.35 2.06 3.20
C ASN A 132 6.03 1.03 2.11
N VAL A 133 6.52 -0.20 2.26
CA VAL A 133 6.46 -1.23 1.20
C VAL A 133 5.94 -2.59 1.65
N ARG A 134 5.54 -2.75 2.92
CA ARG A 134 5.21 -4.05 3.55
C ARG A 134 4.27 -4.93 2.71
N TYR A 135 3.25 -4.38 2.09
CA TYR A 135 2.26 -5.11 1.30
C TYR A 135 2.36 -4.84 -0.20
N ALA A 136 3.48 -4.28 -0.69
CA ALA A 136 3.64 -3.92 -2.10
C ALA A 136 3.39 -5.11 -3.04
N ASP A 137 4.00 -6.27 -2.78
CA ASP A 137 3.84 -7.46 -3.62
C ASP A 137 2.41 -8.02 -3.60
N LEU A 138 1.73 -7.93 -2.44
CA LEU A 138 0.32 -8.30 -2.34
C LEU A 138 -0.53 -7.42 -3.26
N PHE A 139 -0.35 -6.10 -3.19
CA PHE A 139 -1.13 -5.17 -4.00
C PHE A 139 -0.88 -5.35 -5.50
N VAL A 140 0.36 -5.64 -5.90
CA VAL A 140 0.68 -5.95 -7.32
C VAL A 140 -0.11 -7.17 -7.79
N ARG A 141 -0.13 -8.28 -7.02
CA ARG A 141 -0.90 -9.49 -7.37
C ARG A 141 -2.41 -9.22 -7.44
N LEU A 142 -2.95 -8.48 -6.48
CA LEU A 142 -4.37 -8.12 -6.46
C LEU A 142 -4.76 -7.20 -7.62
N GLN A 143 -3.90 -6.25 -7.98
CA GLN A 143 -4.09 -5.42 -9.15
C GLN A 143 -4.10 -6.24 -10.44
N GLU A 144 -3.18 -7.20 -10.57
CA GLU A 144 -3.16 -8.10 -11.72
C GLU A 144 -4.43 -8.93 -11.83
N GLU A 145 -4.93 -9.46 -10.70
CA GLU A 145 -6.23 -10.14 -10.64
C GLU A 145 -7.38 -9.22 -11.09
N ALA A 146 -7.45 -7.99 -10.57
CA ALA A 146 -8.47 -7.01 -10.92
C ALA A 146 -8.42 -6.68 -12.43
N ARG A 147 -7.22 -6.54 -13.00
CA ARG A 147 -7.01 -6.25 -14.41
C ARG A 147 -7.44 -7.41 -15.31
N ARG A 148 -7.03 -8.65 -15.00
CA ARG A 148 -7.45 -9.86 -15.76
C ARG A 148 -8.95 -9.99 -15.79
N ASN A 149 -9.63 -9.68 -14.69
CA ASN A 149 -11.09 -9.74 -14.56
C ASN A 149 -11.80 -8.44 -14.96
N ARG A 150 -11.09 -7.42 -15.48
CA ARG A 150 -11.62 -6.12 -15.89
C ARG A 150 -12.49 -5.45 -14.81
N ARG A 151 -12.12 -5.55 -13.55
CA ARG A 151 -12.86 -4.95 -12.44
C ARG A 151 -12.63 -3.45 -12.35
N GLY A 152 -13.69 -2.69 -12.04
CA GLY A 152 -13.63 -1.25 -11.74
C GLY A 152 -12.86 -0.46 -12.82
N LEU A 153 -11.84 0.30 -12.40
CA LEU A 153 -10.95 1.10 -13.27
C LEU A 153 -10.42 0.32 -14.48
N TRP A 154 -10.19 -0.97 -14.32
CA TRP A 154 -9.57 -1.81 -15.33
C TRP A 154 -10.53 -2.22 -16.45
N SER A 155 -11.84 -1.99 -16.29
CA SER A 155 -12.83 -2.23 -17.35
C SER A 155 -12.66 -1.24 -18.51
N VAL A 156 -12.24 -0.02 -18.21
CA VAL A 156 -12.07 1.08 -19.18
C VAL A 156 -10.62 1.42 -19.46
N TYR A 157 -9.67 0.96 -18.64
CA TYR A 157 -8.25 1.22 -18.85
C TYR A 157 -7.74 0.55 -20.12
N ARG A 158 -7.03 1.32 -20.94
CA ARG A 158 -6.42 0.86 -22.19
C ARG A 158 -4.92 1.18 -22.15
N PRO A 159 -4.08 0.19 -21.70
CA PRO A 159 -2.64 0.39 -21.60
C PRO A 159 -2.02 0.64 -22.97
N THR A 160 -1.07 1.57 -23.05
CA THR A 160 -0.30 1.79 -24.27
C THR A 160 0.57 0.58 -24.58
N ARG A 161 0.63 0.21 -25.85
CA ARG A 161 1.57 -0.81 -26.37
C ARG A 161 2.95 -0.22 -26.67
N GLN A 162 3.08 1.11 -26.68
CA GLN A 162 4.34 1.80 -26.92
C GLN A 162 5.26 1.71 -25.69
N PRO A 163 6.59 1.81 -25.89
CA PRO A 163 7.52 1.87 -24.77
C PRO A 163 7.20 3.02 -23.81
N VAL A 164 7.42 2.76 -22.51
CA VAL A 164 7.21 3.73 -21.45
C VAL A 164 8.46 3.90 -20.60
N LEU A 165 8.57 5.05 -19.93
CA LEU A 165 9.68 5.39 -19.05
C LEU A 165 9.22 5.40 -17.60
N GLY A 166 9.79 4.53 -16.77
CA GLY A 166 9.54 4.46 -15.33
C GLY A 166 10.55 5.26 -14.51
N ASN A 167 10.12 5.71 -13.35
CA ASN A 167 10.96 6.30 -12.32
C ASN A 167 11.15 5.30 -11.17
N ARG A 168 12.38 4.83 -10.94
CA ARG A 168 12.70 3.84 -9.89
C ARG A 168 12.32 4.31 -8.49
N ASN A 169 12.44 5.63 -8.20
CA ASN A 169 12.15 6.17 -6.88
C ASN A 169 10.65 6.26 -6.59
N THR A 170 9.87 6.76 -7.56
CA THR A 170 8.43 6.98 -7.36
C THR A 170 7.59 5.80 -7.81
N ARG A 171 8.18 4.81 -8.50
CA ARG A 171 7.46 3.71 -9.14
C ARG A 171 6.36 4.15 -10.12
N THR A 172 6.47 5.38 -10.65
CA THR A 172 5.55 5.91 -11.66
C THR A 172 6.13 5.69 -13.05
N PHE A 173 5.31 5.27 -14.01
CA PHE A 173 5.72 5.22 -15.41
C PHE A 173 4.93 6.20 -16.29
N HIS A 174 5.54 6.65 -17.38
CA HIS A 174 5.08 7.75 -18.23
C HIS A 174 5.20 7.37 -19.70
N ARG A 175 4.40 7.99 -20.56
CA ARG A 175 4.71 8.04 -22.00
C ARG A 175 6.06 8.74 -22.22
N LEU A 176 6.79 8.36 -23.27
CA LEU A 176 8.12 8.94 -23.52
C LEU A 176 8.08 10.46 -23.77
N ASN A 177 7.00 10.98 -24.34
CA ASN A 177 6.79 12.42 -24.62
C ASN A 177 6.21 13.19 -23.42
N CYS A 178 5.93 12.55 -22.29
CA CYS A 178 5.38 13.20 -21.10
C CYS A 178 6.37 14.24 -20.53
N PRO A 179 5.94 15.49 -20.24
CA PRO A 179 6.80 16.49 -19.60
C PRO A 179 7.42 16.03 -18.29
N LEU A 180 6.67 15.23 -17.49
CA LEU A 180 7.16 14.69 -16.22
C LEU A 180 8.22 13.60 -16.42
N ALA A 181 8.17 12.85 -17.52
CA ALA A 181 9.21 11.87 -17.86
C ALA A 181 10.58 12.53 -18.09
N LYS A 182 10.60 13.72 -18.71
CA LYS A 182 11.82 14.49 -18.97
C LYS A 182 12.53 14.92 -17.67
N ARG A 183 11.78 15.12 -16.57
CA ARG A 183 12.29 15.53 -15.25
C ARG A 183 12.89 14.39 -14.44
N ILE A 184 12.76 13.14 -14.88
CA ILE A 184 13.32 11.99 -14.18
C ILE A 184 14.86 12.04 -14.31
N ARG A 185 15.56 12.05 -13.18
CA ARG A 185 17.04 11.99 -13.17
C ARG A 185 17.51 10.73 -13.89
N PRO A 186 18.57 10.79 -14.74
CA PRO A 186 19.02 9.64 -15.54
C PRO A 186 19.20 8.33 -14.74
N ARG A 187 19.79 8.39 -13.56
CA ARG A 187 20.02 7.24 -12.68
C ARG A 187 18.74 6.54 -12.21
N ASN A 188 17.60 7.25 -12.22
CA ASN A 188 16.30 6.74 -11.79
C ASN A 188 15.43 6.25 -12.94
N ARG A 189 15.90 6.37 -14.18
CA ARG A 189 15.15 5.95 -15.35
C ARG A 189 15.21 4.44 -15.53
N ILE A 190 14.07 3.87 -15.90
CA ILE A 190 13.95 2.48 -16.35
C ILE A 190 13.00 2.45 -17.54
N ARG A 191 13.36 1.74 -18.60
CA ARG A 191 12.48 1.55 -19.77
C ARG A 191 11.72 0.25 -19.65
N PHE A 192 10.46 0.29 -20.05
CA PHE A 192 9.63 -0.90 -20.23
C PHE A 192 9.14 -0.96 -21.67
N PRO A 193 8.98 -2.16 -22.25
CA PRO A 193 8.52 -2.31 -23.62
C PRO A 193 7.10 -1.78 -23.84
N ASN A 194 6.27 -1.76 -22.81
CA ASN A 194 4.91 -1.25 -22.83
C ASN A 194 4.42 -0.99 -21.39
N ALA A 195 3.21 -0.42 -21.27
CA ALA A 195 2.58 -0.17 -19.97
C ALA A 195 2.30 -1.44 -19.18
N GLU A 196 1.99 -2.55 -19.87
CA GLU A 196 1.73 -3.85 -19.24
C GLU A 196 2.92 -4.36 -18.44
N ALA A 197 4.12 -4.34 -19.05
CA ALA A 197 5.35 -4.74 -18.38
C ALA A 197 5.68 -3.84 -17.17
N ALA A 198 5.37 -2.54 -17.27
CA ALA A 198 5.56 -1.63 -16.14
C ALA A 198 4.60 -1.94 -14.98
N LEU A 199 3.34 -2.25 -15.26
CA LEU A 199 2.35 -2.64 -14.25
C LEU A 199 2.72 -3.96 -13.58
N GLN A 200 3.20 -4.95 -14.33
CA GLN A 200 3.69 -6.22 -13.80
C GLN A 200 4.92 -6.06 -12.89
N ALA A 201 5.77 -5.07 -13.20
CA ALA A 201 6.91 -4.70 -12.36
C ALA A 201 6.52 -3.84 -11.13
N GLY A 202 5.23 -3.66 -10.84
CA GLY A 202 4.73 -2.91 -9.68
C GLY A 202 4.82 -1.40 -9.83
N TYR A 203 4.91 -0.90 -11.08
CA TYR A 203 4.82 0.53 -11.34
C TYR A 203 3.36 0.94 -11.58
N HIS A 204 3.03 2.19 -11.28
CA HIS A 204 1.70 2.77 -11.54
C HIS A 204 1.77 3.81 -12.67
N PRO A 205 0.69 3.99 -13.42
CA PRO A 205 0.67 4.96 -14.51
C PRO A 205 0.67 6.39 -14.00
N CYS A 206 1.36 7.28 -14.71
CA CYS A 206 1.29 8.72 -14.48
C CYS A 206 -0.16 9.22 -14.65
N ARG A 207 -0.62 10.05 -13.72
CA ARG A 207 -1.98 10.64 -13.76
C ARG A 207 -2.16 11.61 -14.92
N GLU A 208 -1.09 12.34 -15.29
CA GLU A 208 -1.12 13.36 -16.36
C GLU A 208 -1.23 12.71 -17.76
N CYS A 209 -0.31 11.82 -18.10
CA CYS A 209 -0.25 11.29 -19.45
C CYS A 209 -1.01 9.97 -19.65
N GLN A 210 -1.44 9.30 -18.59
CA GLN A 210 -2.21 8.04 -18.59
C GLN A 210 -1.72 7.04 -19.66
N PRO A 211 -0.46 6.55 -19.56
CA PRO A 211 0.15 5.70 -20.55
C PRO A 211 -0.48 4.32 -20.67
#